data_2e1ddc68e72503f000250a670c73e67f
#
_entry.id   2e1ddc68e72503f000250a670c73e67f
#
_cell.length_a   1.000
_cell.length_b   1.000
_cell.length_c   1.000
_cell.angle_alpha   90.00
_cell.angle_beta   90.00
_cell.angle_gamma   90.00
#
_symmetry.space_group_name_H-M   'P 1'
#
loop_
_entity.id
_entity.type
_entity.pdbx_description
1 polymer ?
#
loop_
_entity_poly.entity_id
_entity_poly.type
_entity_poly.pdbx_seq_one_letter_code
_entity_poly.pdbx_strand_id
1 'polypeptide(L)'
;MTMPGASNDPAPTVGDGPLDAAAAMRLALAVSARVHGTTSPNPPVGCVVLDRDGRVAGTGATAPPGGPHAEVAALAEAGERARGGAAVVTLEPCAHHGRTPPCTDALRAAGIVAVHAGVADPNPVAAGGAAVLRAAGVDVTVGTLGAEVAAGPLRGWLHATRTGRPHVTWKFAATLDGRSAAADGSSRWITGPAARARVHALRATSDAVVVGTGTALADDPALTARDAAGTPVPRQPLRVLVGLRHPRPGSHLDAPDVLHLRTHDPDEVLAALHARGVVDVLLEGGPRLAGAFLAAGRVDRVLAHLAPALLGAGPAALADAGVGTIADILRLQVASVELVGGDLVVDAVPGPARGAVDPVAPWSADQAGPVPAVVDGGLGRKGRR
;
A
#
# COMPACT_ATOMS: atom_id res chain seq x y z
N MET A 1 -10.42 -6.45 12.48
CA MET A 1 -10.01 -5.03 12.59
C MET A 1 -9.84 -4.52 11.17
N THR A 2 -10.83 -3.80 10.67
CA THR A 2 -10.91 -3.33 9.27
C THR A 2 -9.96 -2.15 9.10
N MET A 3 -8.94 -2.31 8.25
CA MET A 3 -8.15 -1.17 7.75
C MET A 3 -9.05 -0.34 6.82
N PRO A 4 -9.13 0.98 6.96
CA PRO A 4 -9.89 1.80 6.03
C PRO A 4 -9.22 1.72 4.65
N GLY A 5 -9.98 1.24 3.67
CA GLY A 5 -9.64 1.39 2.26
C GLY A 5 -9.45 2.87 1.96
N ALA A 6 -8.58 3.19 0.99
CA ALA A 6 -8.47 4.55 0.46
C ALA A 6 -9.83 4.92 -0.20
N SER A 7 -10.77 5.33 0.64
CA SER A 7 -12.00 5.96 0.24
C SER A 7 -11.68 7.44 -0.02
N ASN A 8 -12.31 8.00 -1.04
CA ASN A 8 -12.41 9.46 -1.23
C ASN A 8 -13.33 10.08 -0.16
N ASP A 9 -13.34 9.52 1.05
CA ASP A 9 -14.09 10.07 2.15
C ASP A 9 -13.47 11.42 2.53
N PRO A 10 -14.30 12.43 2.79
CA PRO A 10 -13.82 13.67 3.36
C PRO A 10 -13.03 13.32 4.63
N ALA A 11 -11.96 14.07 4.89
CA ALA A 11 -11.13 13.89 6.06
C ALA A 11 -12.02 13.58 7.26
N PRO A 12 -11.67 12.61 8.12
CA PRO A 12 -12.44 12.38 9.33
C PRO A 12 -12.62 13.74 9.98
N THR A 13 -13.87 14.14 10.18
CA THR A 13 -14.18 15.37 10.92
C THR A 13 -13.59 15.17 12.30
N VAL A 14 -12.43 15.81 12.53
CA VAL A 14 -11.81 15.84 13.85
C VAL A 14 -12.80 16.56 14.74
N GLY A 15 -13.39 15.87 15.69
CA GLY A 15 -14.21 16.52 16.70
C GLY A 15 -13.35 17.58 17.39
N ASP A 16 -13.96 18.73 17.77
CA ASP A 16 -13.26 19.87 18.39
C ASP A 16 -12.64 19.55 19.77
N GLY A 17 -12.67 18.28 20.19
CA GLY A 17 -12.15 17.80 21.47
C GLY A 17 -10.66 17.43 21.45
N PRO A 18 -10.04 17.27 22.63
CA PRO A 18 -8.66 16.80 22.74
C PRO A 18 -8.53 15.36 22.22
N LEU A 19 -7.41 15.07 21.56
CA LEU A 19 -7.03 13.75 21.07
C LEU A 19 -5.95 13.13 21.98
N ASP A 20 -6.06 11.83 22.22
CA ASP A 20 -4.94 11.07 22.73
C ASP A 20 -3.91 10.78 21.58
N ALA A 21 -2.74 10.29 21.96
CA ALA A 21 -1.67 10.01 21.02
C ALA A 21 -2.06 8.97 19.94
N ALA A 22 -2.93 8.00 20.28
CA ALA A 22 -3.37 6.98 19.34
C ALA A 22 -4.36 7.55 18.31
N ALA A 23 -5.32 8.36 18.74
CA ALA A 23 -6.25 9.04 17.85
C ALA A 23 -5.52 10.02 16.92
N ALA A 24 -4.58 10.81 17.47
CA ALA A 24 -3.75 11.72 16.68
C ALA A 24 -2.85 10.96 15.70
N MET A 25 -2.33 9.77 16.04
CA MET A 25 -1.56 8.93 15.12
C MET A 25 -2.41 8.39 13.98
N ARG A 26 -3.66 7.99 14.21
CA ARG A 26 -4.58 7.61 13.13
C ARG A 26 -4.88 8.77 12.19
N LEU A 27 -5.00 9.99 12.75
CA LEU A 27 -5.13 11.19 11.92
C LEU A 27 -3.84 11.44 11.11
N ALA A 28 -2.65 11.30 11.72
CA ALA A 28 -1.37 11.41 11.01
C ALA A 28 -1.25 10.36 9.89
N LEU A 29 -1.73 9.13 10.11
CA LEU A 29 -1.81 8.10 9.06
C LEU A 29 -2.74 8.51 7.91
N ALA A 30 -3.91 9.08 8.22
CA ALA A 30 -4.83 9.57 7.18
C ALA A 30 -4.21 10.73 6.38
N VAL A 31 -3.45 11.62 7.02
CA VAL A 31 -2.70 12.70 6.38
C VAL A 31 -1.59 12.14 5.49
N SER A 32 -0.82 11.15 5.98
CA SER A 32 0.21 10.40 5.24
C SER A 32 -0.36 9.74 3.98
N ALA A 33 -1.56 9.15 4.07
CA ALA A 33 -2.20 8.46 2.95
C ALA A 33 -2.51 9.40 1.75
N ARG A 34 -2.73 10.69 2.00
CA ARG A 34 -3.01 11.67 0.92
C ARG A 34 -1.82 11.90 -0.01
N VAL A 35 -0.60 11.69 0.49
CA VAL A 35 0.64 11.89 -0.26
C VAL A 35 1.31 10.58 -0.67
N HIS A 36 0.69 9.43 -0.33
CA HIS A 36 1.19 8.12 -0.73
C HIS A 36 1.32 8.05 -2.25
N GLY A 37 2.50 7.67 -2.71
CA GLY A 37 2.85 7.60 -4.12
C GLY A 37 3.31 8.93 -4.74
N THR A 38 3.36 10.06 -4.01
CA THR A 38 3.80 11.36 -4.56
C THR A 38 5.16 11.81 -4.04
N THR A 39 5.70 11.13 -3.05
CA THR A 39 6.89 11.55 -2.30
C THR A 39 8.15 10.79 -2.67
N SER A 40 8.06 9.67 -3.36
CA SER A 40 9.21 8.80 -3.68
C SER A 40 10.34 9.56 -4.37
N PRO A 41 11.60 9.31 -3.97
CA PRO A 41 12.05 8.26 -3.05
C PRO A 41 11.92 8.59 -1.55
N ASN A 42 11.35 9.74 -1.17
CA ASN A 42 11.15 10.13 0.23
C ASN A 42 9.97 9.37 0.86
N PRO A 43 9.95 9.16 2.20
CA PRO A 43 8.84 8.53 2.87
C PRO A 43 7.59 9.41 2.87
N PRO A 44 6.39 8.85 2.66
CA PRO A 44 5.12 9.56 2.83
C PRO A 44 4.79 9.69 4.32
N VAL A 45 5.36 10.68 4.99
CA VAL A 45 5.14 10.95 6.41
C VAL A 45 3.92 11.83 6.61
N GLY A 46 3.18 11.59 7.68
CA GLY A 46 2.13 12.46 8.19
C GLY A 46 2.45 12.93 9.60
N CYS A 47 2.14 14.18 9.90
CA CYS A 47 2.32 14.78 11.20
C CYS A 47 1.07 15.53 11.65
N VAL A 48 0.75 15.43 12.94
CA VAL A 48 -0.29 16.21 13.62
C VAL A 48 0.36 16.93 14.79
N VAL A 49 0.18 18.24 14.86
CA VAL A 49 0.57 19.05 16.01
C VAL A 49 -0.65 19.27 16.87
N LEU A 50 -0.55 18.91 18.13
CA LEU A 50 -1.53 19.18 19.16
C LEU A 50 -1.09 20.41 19.98
N ASP A 51 -2.05 21.26 20.37
CA ASP A 51 -1.80 22.32 21.34
C ASP A 51 -1.66 21.79 22.77
N ARG A 52 -1.44 22.68 23.74
CA ARG A 52 -1.30 22.32 25.17
C ARG A 52 -2.54 21.65 25.77
N ASP A 53 -3.71 21.84 25.13
CA ASP A 53 -4.98 21.27 25.57
C ASP A 53 -5.31 19.95 24.84
N GLY A 54 -4.38 19.44 24.01
CA GLY A 54 -4.52 18.22 23.22
C GLY A 54 -5.37 18.37 21.95
N ARG A 55 -5.73 19.59 21.55
CA ARG A 55 -6.53 19.84 20.34
C ARG A 55 -5.62 19.97 19.13
N VAL A 56 -6.13 19.61 17.95
CA VAL A 56 -5.37 19.74 16.71
C VAL A 56 -5.08 21.22 16.42
N ALA A 57 -3.80 21.56 16.40
CA ALA A 57 -3.29 22.86 16.04
C ALA A 57 -2.89 22.96 14.58
N GLY A 58 -2.36 21.87 14.02
CA GLY A 58 -1.97 21.81 12.62
C GLY A 58 -1.72 20.38 12.16
N THR A 59 -1.79 20.16 10.85
CA THR A 59 -1.53 18.88 10.17
C THR A 59 -0.55 19.11 9.03
N GLY A 60 0.27 18.10 8.72
CA GLY A 60 1.24 18.20 7.62
C GLY A 60 1.58 16.84 7.05
N ALA A 61 1.89 16.83 5.77
CA ALA A 61 2.43 15.65 5.08
C ALA A 61 3.72 16.01 4.35
N THR A 62 4.55 15.00 4.09
CA THR A 62 5.75 15.17 3.27
C THR A 62 5.35 15.72 1.89
N ALA A 63 5.95 16.82 1.49
CA ALA A 63 5.79 17.34 0.13
C ALA A 63 6.59 16.50 -0.89
N PRO A 64 6.33 16.64 -2.20
CA PRO A 64 7.17 16.07 -3.24
C PRO A 64 8.65 16.42 -3.04
N PRO A 65 9.60 15.64 -3.62
CA PRO A 65 11.03 15.82 -3.39
C PRO A 65 11.51 17.27 -3.58
N GLY A 66 12.16 17.80 -2.54
CA GLY A 66 12.62 19.20 -2.48
C GLY A 66 11.72 20.12 -1.66
N GLY A 67 10.49 19.69 -1.32
CA GLY A 67 9.58 20.43 -0.45
C GLY A 67 9.77 20.10 1.04
N PRO A 68 8.96 20.72 1.92
CA PRO A 68 9.03 20.55 3.37
C PRO A 68 8.65 19.13 3.82
N HIS A 69 9.23 18.73 4.95
CA HIS A 69 8.81 17.53 5.66
C HIS A 69 7.48 17.74 6.38
N ALA A 70 6.81 16.67 6.77
CA ALA A 70 5.49 16.68 7.39
C ALA A 70 5.44 17.54 8.65
N GLU A 71 6.47 17.45 9.49
CA GLU A 71 6.60 18.21 10.74
C GLU A 71 6.65 19.71 10.49
N VAL A 72 7.44 20.12 9.49
CA VAL A 72 7.57 21.54 9.12
C VAL A 72 6.25 22.09 8.59
N ALA A 73 5.54 21.32 7.77
CA ALA A 73 4.22 21.71 7.26
C ALA A 73 3.18 21.81 8.40
N ALA A 74 3.15 20.83 9.31
CA ALA A 74 2.24 20.84 10.46
C ALA A 74 2.52 22.00 11.42
N LEU A 75 3.80 22.30 11.68
CA LEU A 75 4.20 23.44 12.52
C LEU A 75 3.83 24.78 11.88
N ALA A 76 3.96 24.91 10.56
CA ALA A 76 3.57 26.12 9.84
C ALA A 76 2.06 26.41 9.96
N GLU A 77 1.23 25.35 9.91
CA GLU A 77 -0.23 25.48 10.14
C GLU A 77 -0.55 25.77 11.61
N ALA A 78 0.15 25.13 12.55
CA ALA A 78 -0.08 25.30 13.98
C ALA A 78 0.28 26.70 14.47
N GLY A 79 1.35 27.29 13.95
CA GLY A 79 1.87 28.58 14.40
C GLY A 79 2.18 28.60 15.90
N GLU A 80 1.85 29.67 16.60
CA GLU A 80 2.08 29.82 18.04
C GLU A 80 1.31 28.78 18.91
N ARG A 81 0.27 28.14 18.38
CA ARG A 81 -0.47 27.11 19.10
C ARG A 81 0.36 25.83 19.36
N ALA A 82 1.45 25.65 18.62
CA ALA A 82 2.37 24.53 18.81
C ALA A 82 3.10 24.59 20.18
N ARG A 83 3.29 25.79 20.72
CA ARG A 83 4.10 26.02 21.93
C ARG A 83 3.49 25.34 23.16
N GLY A 84 4.28 24.48 23.81
CA GLY A 84 3.84 23.69 24.96
C GLY A 84 2.96 22.51 24.60
N GLY A 85 2.79 22.22 23.31
CA GLY A 85 2.01 21.14 22.75
C GLY A 85 2.85 19.90 22.39
N ALA A 86 2.22 18.98 21.63
CA ALA A 86 2.83 17.73 21.19
C ALA A 86 2.82 17.57 19.67
N ALA A 87 3.84 16.89 19.12
CA ALA A 87 3.85 16.44 17.74
C ALA A 87 3.66 14.92 17.66
N VAL A 88 2.72 14.48 16.82
CA VAL A 88 2.45 13.06 16.56
C VAL A 88 2.78 12.79 15.09
N VAL A 89 3.78 11.97 14.83
CA VAL A 89 4.36 11.78 13.50
C VAL A 89 4.51 10.30 13.16
N THR A 90 4.22 9.92 11.93
CA THR A 90 4.24 8.51 11.54
C THR A 90 5.65 7.91 11.48
N LEU A 91 6.70 8.72 11.24
CA LEU A 91 8.11 8.31 11.22
C LEU A 91 8.90 9.16 12.21
N GLU A 92 9.92 8.61 12.83
CA GLU A 92 10.86 9.34 13.70
C GLU A 92 11.37 10.62 13.01
N PRO A 93 11.31 11.81 13.67
CA PRO A 93 11.80 13.05 13.09
C PRO A 93 13.29 13.00 12.78
N CYS A 94 13.69 13.46 11.60
CA CYS A 94 15.09 13.42 11.19
C CYS A 94 15.99 14.33 12.04
N ALA A 95 17.26 13.88 12.27
CA ALA A 95 18.28 14.59 13.02
C ALA A 95 19.44 15.12 12.16
N HIS A 96 19.42 14.84 10.83
CA HIS A 96 20.50 15.22 9.94
C HIS A 96 20.19 16.49 9.16
N HIS A 97 21.22 17.25 8.81
CA HIS A 97 21.14 18.35 7.86
C HIS A 97 21.18 17.76 6.44
N GLY A 98 20.03 17.77 5.76
CA GLY A 98 19.92 17.40 4.36
C GLY A 98 19.77 18.65 3.47
N ARG A 99 18.80 18.59 2.55
CA ARG A 99 18.39 19.78 1.76
C ARG A 99 17.63 20.80 2.61
N THR A 100 17.06 20.36 3.72
CA THR A 100 16.34 21.16 4.71
C THR A 100 16.99 20.97 6.08
N PRO A 101 16.85 21.94 7.01
CA PRO A 101 17.25 21.75 8.40
C PRO A 101 16.55 20.53 9.03
N PRO A 102 17.15 19.93 10.09
CA PRO A 102 16.54 18.81 10.80
C PRO A 102 15.17 19.14 11.35
N CYS A 103 14.22 18.18 11.26
CA CYS A 103 12.91 18.33 11.88
C CYS A 103 12.99 18.47 13.41
N THR A 104 14.00 17.85 14.03
CA THR A 104 14.28 18.01 15.47
C THR A 104 14.50 19.47 15.86
N ASP A 105 15.17 20.25 15.04
CA ASP A 105 15.41 21.68 15.31
C ASP A 105 14.13 22.50 15.16
N ALA A 106 13.32 22.21 14.12
CA ALA A 106 12.04 22.87 13.91
C ALA A 106 11.06 22.61 15.08
N LEU A 107 10.97 21.37 15.55
CA LEU A 107 10.12 20.98 16.69
C LEU A 107 10.55 21.69 17.98
N ARG A 108 11.85 21.76 18.25
CA ARG A 108 12.40 22.47 19.42
C ARG A 108 12.14 23.99 19.36
N ALA A 109 12.40 24.60 18.20
CA ALA A 109 12.19 26.04 18.00
C ALA A 109 10.70 26.43 18.18
N ALA A 110 9.78 25.56 17.74
CA ALA A 110 8.34 25.75 17.96
C ALA A 110 7.89 25.54 19.43
N GLY A 111 8.79 25.05 20.29
CA GLY A 111 8.48 24.82 21.71
C GLY A 111 7.62 23.59 21.95
N ILE A 112 7.72 22.57 21.10
CA ILE A 112 7.09 21.25 21.32
C ILE A 112 7.71 20.60 22.57
N VAL A 113 6.88 20.07 23.45
CA VAL A 113 7.30 19.43 24.70
C VAL A 113 7.16 17.90 24.70
N ALA A 114 6.37 17.34 23.79
CA ALA A 114 6.22 15.90 23.63
C ALA A 114 6.20 15.51 22.14
N VAL A 115 6.79 14.34 21.80
CA VAL A 115 6.77 13.77 20.46
C VAL A 115 6.38 12.30 20.52
N HIS A 116 5.36 11.90 19.74
CA HIS A 116 4.95 10.51 19.57
C HIS A 116 5.26 10.08 18.13
N ALA A 117 6.27 9.23 17.95
CA ALA A 117 6.61 8.66 16.66
C ALA A 117 5.98 7.26 16.48
N GLY A 118 5.46 6.98 15.28
CA GLY A 118 4.88 5.68 14.96
C GLY A 118 5.94 4.59 14.84
N VAL A 119 7.00 4.84 14.05
CA VAL A 119 8.13 3.92 13.88
C VAL A 119 9.44 4.67 13.94
N ALA A 120 10.49 3.98 14.37
CA ALA A 120 11.87 4.48 14.28
C ALA A 120 12.31 4.56 12.81
N ASP A 121 13.17 5.53 12.49
CA ASP A 121 13.74 5.65 11.14
C ASP A 121 14.82 4.57 10.92
N PRO A 122 14.62 3.63 9.97
CA PRO A 122 15.62 2.61 9.65
C PRO A 122 16.82 3.15 8.85
N ASN A 123 16.73 4.38 8.33
CA ASN A 123 17.81 4.99 7.56
C ASN A 123 18.90 5.52 8.52
N PRO A 124 20.11 4.93 8.54
CA PRO A 124 21.16 5.33 9.49
C PRO A 124 21.61 6.78 9.35
N VAL A 125 21.38 7.41 8.20
CA VAL A 125 21.71 8.82 7.96
C VAL A 125 20.71 9.74 8.65
N ALA A 126 19.44 9.37 8.73
CA ALA A 126 18.33 10.20 9.23
C ALA A 126 17.95 9.86 10.69
N ALA A 127 18.23 8.64 11.11
CA ALA A 127 17.89 8.11 12.44
C ALA A 127 18.51 8.91 13.61
N GLY A 128 17.97 8.69 14.81
CA GLY A 128 18.48 9.26 16.05
C GLY A 128 17.79 10.54 16.51
N GLY A 129 16.75 10.99 15.80
CA GLY A 129 16.00 12.19 16.19
C GLY A 129 15.34 12.08 17.55
N ALA A 130 14.86 10.90 17.92
CA ALA A 130 14.31 10.65 19.25
C ALA A 130 15.33 10.88 20.36
N ALA A 131 16.58 10.44 20.17
CA ALA A 131 17.65 10.65 21.13
C ALA A 131 18.02 12.14 21.24
N VAL A 132 18.12 12.85 20.12
CA VAL A 132 18.39 14.29 20.07
C VAL A 132 17.31 15.09 20.80
N LEU A 133 16.04 14.77 20.58
CA LEU A 133 14.91 15.44 21.24
C LEU A 133 14.88 15.16 22.73
N ARG A 134 15.09 13.90 23.17
CA ARG A 134 15.19 13.57 24.60
C ARG A 134 16.32 14.30 25.30
N ALA A 135 17.49 14.38 24.67
CA ALA A 135 18.62 15.13 25.20
C ALA A 135 18.32 16.63 25.35
N ALA A 136 17.39 17.15 24.56
CA ALA A 136 16.93 18.53 24.64
C ALA A 136 15.75 18.74 25.62
N GLY A 137 15.35 17.70 26.38
CA GLY A 137 14.28 17.78 27.40
C GLY A 137 12.87 17.58 26.83
N VAL A 138 12.72 17.11 25.58
CA VAL A 138 11.43 16.76 24.99
C VAL A 138 11.06 15.34 25.42
N ASP A 139 9.80 15.10 25.83
CA ASP A 139 9.31 13.74 26.08
C ASP A 139 9.07 13.01 24.75
N VAL A 140 9.70 11.84 24.53
CA VAL A 140 9.62 11.14 23.24
C VAL A 140 9.23 9.69 23.42
N THR A 141 8.08 9.34 22.86
CA THR A 141 7.61 7.95 22.71
C THR A 141 7.77 7.49 21.26
N VAL A 142 8.38 6.32 21.05
CA VAL A 142 8.46 5.65 19.74
C VAL A 142 7.68 4.35 19.78
N GLY A 143 6.93 4.03 18.73
CA GLY A 143 6.12 2.81 18.63
C GLY A 143 4.62 3.04 18.77
N THR A 144 4.16 4.29 18.83
CA THR A 144 2.72 4.62 18.89
C THR A 144 2.02 4.09 17.64
N LEU A 145 1.14 3.09 17.80
CA LEU A 145 0.49 2.33 16.72
C LEU A 145 1.48 1.80 15.67
N GLY A 146 2.69 1.42 16.09
CA GLY A 146 3.81 1.09 15.19
C GLY A 146 3.48 0.03 14.13
N ALA A 147 2.68 -1.00 14.46
CA ALA A 147 2.23 -2.01 13.50
C ALA A 147 1.30 -1.42 12.42
N GLU A 148 0.32 -0.57 12.82
CA GLU A 148 -0.58 0.10 11.88
C GLU A 148 0.21 1.05 10.95
N VAL A 149 1.15 1.80 11.51
CA VAL A 149 2.02 2.73 10.77
C VAL A 149 2.92 1.97 9.77
N ALA A 150 3.54 0.88 10.19
CA ALA A 150 4.42 0.09 9.32
C ALA A 150 3.65 -0.62 8.20
N ALA A 151 2.39 -1.01 8.41
CA ALA A 151 1.52 -1.60 7.40
C ALA A 151 0.82 -0.56 6.51
N GLY A 152 0.88 0.71 6.88
CA GLY A 152 0.26 1.84 6.20
C GLY A 152 1.06 2.39 4.99
N PRO A 153 0.94 3.70 4.70
CA PRO A 153 1.61 4.34 3.55
C PRO A 153 3.13 4.21 3.56
N LEU A 154 3.75 4.12 4.74
CA LEU A 154 5.21 3.96 4.89
C LEU A 154 5.73 2.57 4.49
N ARG A 155 4.87 1.56 4.32
CA ARG A 155 5.26 0.17 4.09
C ARG A 155 6.29 0.00 2.99
N GLY A 156 6.04 0.56 1.79
CA GLY A 156 6.94 0.44 0.65
C GLY A 156 8.30 1.05 0.93
N TRP A 157 8.32 2.25 1.51
CA TRP A 157 9.56 2.94 1.86
C TRP A 157 10.35 2.22 2.95
N LEU A 158 9.69 1.78 4.04
CA LEU A 158 10.31 1.01 5.11
C LEU A 158 10.93 -0.29 4.58
N HIS A 159 10.22 -0.97 3.69
CA HIS A 159 10.72 -2.17 3.04
C HIS A 159 11.96 -1.87 2.20
N ALA A 160 11.88 -0.88 1.30
CA ALA A 160 12.98 -0.52 0.41
C ALA A 160 14.24 -0.09 1.19
N THR A 161 14.06 0.70 2.25
CA THR A 161 15.17 1.15 3.10
C THR A 161 15.87 -0.01 3.84
N ARG A 162 15.08 -1.01 4.29
CA ARG A 162 15.63 -2.17 5.04
C ARG A 162 16.27 -3.22 4.14
N THR A 163 15.76 -3.40 2.93
CA THR A 163 16.11 -4.53 2.06
C THR A 163 16.94 -4.14 0.84
N GLY A 164 17.01 -2.85 0.50
CA GLY A 164 17.65 -2.34 -0.72
C GLY A 164 16.89 -2.65 -2.00
N ARG A 165 15.62 -3.06 -1.93
CA ARG A 165 14.75 -3.31 -3.08
C ARG A 165 13.34 -2.77 -2.88
N PRO A 166 12.58 -2.45 -3.96
CA PRO A 166 11.19 -2.06 -3.85
C PRO A 166 10.33 -3.16 -3.19
N HIS A 167 9.28 -2.72 -2.48
CA HIS A 167 8.21 -3.58 -2.02
C HIS A 167 7.32 -3.98 -3.20
N VAL A 168 6.96 -5.26 -3.31
CA VAL A 168 6.17 -5.78 -4.42
C VAL A 168 4.81 -6.26 -3.92
N THR A 169 3.75 -5.60 -4.36
CA THR A 169 2.38 -6.06 -4.21
C THR A 169 1.95 -6.78 -5.49
N TRP A 170 1.76 -8.10 -5.43
CA TRP A 170 1.16 -8.84 -6.53
C TRP A 170 -0.36 -8.75 -6.43
N LYS A 171 -0.98 -8.14 -7.43
CA LYS A 171 -2.43 -8.08 -7.59
C LYS A 171 -2.87 -8.92 -8.77
N PHE A 172 -3.84 -9.79 -8.57
CA PHE A 172 -4.49 -10.51 -9.65
C PHE A 172 -6.01 -10.53 -9.51
N ALA A 173 -6.70 -10.79 -10.63
CA ALA A 173 -8.13 -11.09 -10.64
C ALA A 173 -8.34 -12.53 -11.11
N ALA A 174 -9.22 -13.25 -10.44
CA ALA A 174 -9.57 -14.62 -10.80
C ALA A 174 -11.03 -14.91 -10.48
N THR A 175 -11.56 -15.97 -11.09
CA THR A 175 -12.80 -16.60 -10.65
C THR A 175 -12.58 -17.41 -9.37
N LEU A 176 -13.65 -17.84 -8.72
CA LEU A 176 -13.58 -18.63 -7.47
C LEU A 176 -12.87 -19.98 -7.68
N ASP A 177 -12.89 -20.53 -8.89
CA ASP A 177 -12.14 -21.73 -9.31
C ASP A 177 -10.71 -21.40 -9.83
N GLY A 178 -10.23 -20.15 -9.59
CA GLY A 178 -8.83 -19.76 -9.81
C GLY A 178 -8.43 -19.45 -11.25
N ARG A 179 -9.39 -19.15 -12.15
CA ARG A 179 -9.12 -18.85 -13.56
C ARG A 179 -8.96 -17.35 -13.79
N SER A 180 -7.93 -16.95 -14.55
CA SER A 180 -7.67 -15.56 -14.94
C SER A 180 -8.17 -15.19 -16.33
N ALA A 181 -8.64 -16.16 -17.10
CA ALA A 181 -9.31 -16.01 -18.39
C ALA A 181 -10.12 -17.28 -18.71
N ALA A 182 -11.05 -17.18 -19.66
CA ALA A 182 -11.75 -18.33 -20.24
C ALA A 182 -10.84 -19.16 -21.15
N ALA A 183 -11.32 -20.30 -21.63
CA ALA A 183 -10.54 -21.20 -22.50
C ALA A 183 -10.15 -20.57 -23.84
N ASP A 184 -10.96 -19.62 -24.35
CA ASP A 184 -10.70 -18.85 -25.58
C ASP A 184 -9.73 -17.67 -25.37
N GLY A 185 -9.29 -17.45 -24.12
CA GLY A 185 -8.40 -16.34 -23.72
C GLY A 185 -9.12 -15.04 -23.37
N SER A 186 -10.45 -14.97 -23.48
CA SER A 186 -11.20 -13.79 -23.05
C SER A 186 -11.14 -13.62 -21.52
N SER A 187 -10.85 -12.39 -21.04
CA SER A 187 -10.64 -12.07 -19.63
C SER A 187 -11.46 -10.88 -19.13
N ARG A 188 -12.18 -10.19 -20.01
CA ARG A 188 -12.89 -8.93 -19.68
C ARG A 188 -14.40 -9.15 -19.58
N TRP A 189 -15.05 -8.94 -18.43
CA TRP A 189 -14.47 -8.56 -17.13
C TRP A 189 -14.75 -9.68 -16.14
N ILE A 190 -13.71 -10.17 -15.46
CA ILE A 190 -13.88 -11.18 -14.41
C ILE A 190 -14.47 -10.53 -13.16
N THR A 191 -13.91 -9.41 -12.72
CA THR A 191 -14.33 -8.68 -11.52
C THR A 191 -15.21 -7.47 -11.84
N GLY A 192 -16.06 -7.08 -10.89
CA GLY A 192 -17.00 -5.99 -11.02
C GLY A 192 -16.37 -4.58 -11.05
N PRO A 193 -17.18 -3.54 -11.31
CA PRO A 193 -16.69 -2.16 -11.43
C PRO A 193 -16.02 -1.64 -10.16
N ALA A 194 -16.55 -1.95 -8.98
CA ALA A 194 -16.01 -1.51 -7.71
C ALA A 194 -14.59 -2.07 -7.45
N ALA A 195 -14.37 -3.36 -7.72
CA ALA A 195 -13.05 -3.96 -7.62
C ALA A 195 -12.06 -3.35 -8.62
N ARG A 196 -12.49 -3.02 -9.86
CA ARG A 196 -11.66 -2.32 -10.84
C ARG A 196 -11.32 -0.89 -10.42
N ALA A 197 -12.25 -0.15 -9.81
CA ALA A 197 -11.98 1.17 -9.24
C ALA A 197 -10.89 1.10 -8.15
N ARG A 198 -10.92 0.07 -7.30
CA ARG A 198 -9.86 -0.18 -6.30
C ARG A 198 -8.49 -0.42 -6.95
N VAL A 199 -8.43 -1.10 -8.10
CA VAL A 199 -7.17 -1.27 -8.85
C VAL A 199 -6.62 0.07 -9.34
N HIS A 200 -7.48 0.97 -9.80
CA HIS A 200 -7.05 2.32 -10.20
C HIS A 200 -6.51 3.12 -9.01
N ALA A 201 -7.11 3.00 -7.83
CA ALA A 201 -6.58 3.60 -6.59
C ALA A 201 -5.21 3.00 -6.21
N LEU A 202 -5.02 1.69 -6.33
CA LEU A 202 -3.72 1.04 -6.11
C LEU A 202 -2.65 1.57 -7.08
N ARG A 203 -2.97 1.71 -8.36
CA ARG A 203 -2.06 2.30 -9.35
C ARG A 203 -1.69 3.75 -9.02
N ALA A 204 -2.65 4.53 -8.53
CA ALA A 204 -2.43 5.94 -8.16
C ALA A 204 -1.45 6.09 -6.99
N THR A 205 -1.35 5.10 -6.11
CA THR A 205 -0.45 5.11 -4.94
C THR A 205 0.85 4.35 -5.17
N SER A 206 0.98 3.57 -6.25
CA SER A 206 2.21 2.85 -6.58
C SER A 206 3.18 3.72 -7.38
N ASP A 207 4.49 3.48 -7.23
CA ASP A 207 5.52 4.16 -8.04
C ASP A 207 5.61 3.55 -9.44
N ALA A 208 5.45 2.24 -9.53
CA ALA A 208 5.51 1.53 -10.80
C ALA A 208 4.43 0.44 -10.89
N VAL A 209 3.89 0.24 -12.09
CA VAL A 209 3.01 -0.90 -12.44
C VAL A 209 3.73 -1.78 -13.43
N VAL A 210 3.88 -3.06 -13.09
CA VAL A 210 4.70 -4.02 -13.84
C VAL A 210 3.81 -5.10 -14.46
N VAL A 211 3.96 -5.31 -15.77
CA VAL A 211 3.32 -6.42 -16.52
C VAL A 211 4.31 -7.17 -17.38
N GLY A 212 4.01 -8.42 -17.68
CA GLY A 212 4.79 -9.20 -18.64
C GLY A 212 4.39 -8.96 -20.10
N THR A 213 5.30 -9.22 -21.03
CA THR A 213 5.02 -9.13 -22.48
C THR A 213 3.87 -10.04 -22.93
N GLY A 214 3.59 -11.14 -22.19
CA GLY A 214 2.41 -11.97 -22.44
C GLY A 214 1.11 -11.22 -22.24
N THR A 215 0.95 -10.53 -21.12
CA THR A 215 -0.20 -9.68 -20.78
C THR A 215 -0.32 -8.51 -21.75
N ALA A 216 0.80 -7.86 -22.09
CA ALA A 216 0.82 -6.77 -23.07
C ALA A 216 0.27 -7.21 -24.43
N LEU A 217 0.67 -8.39 -24.90
CA LEU A 217 0.22 -8.93 -26.18
C LEU A 217 -1.23 -9.47 -26.15
N ALA A 218 -1.72 -9.96 -25.04
CA ALA A 218 -3.08 -10.48 -24.91
C ALA A 218 -4.11 -9.34 -24.72
N ASP A 219 -3.85 -8.43 -23.79
CA ASP A 219 -4.85 -7.52 -23.24
C ASP A 219 -4.68 -6.06 -23.69
N ASP A 220 -3.50 -5.69 -24.23
CA ASP A 220 -3.12 -4.30 -24.53
C ASP A 220 -3.51 -3.32 -23.41
N PRO A 221 -3.01 -3.50 -22.18
CA PRO A 221 -3.45 -2.72 -21.05
C PRO A 221 -2.81 -1.33 -21.07
N ALA A 222 -3.60 -0.29 -20.79
CA ALA A 222 -3.08 1.08 -20.66
C ALA A 222 -2.27 1.30 -19.37
N LEU A 223 -2.49 0.50 -18.32
CA LEU A 223 -1.86 0.58 -16.99
C LEU A 223 -1.99 1.95 -16.29
N THR A 224 -2.91 2.78 -16.73
CA THR A 224 -3.13 4.12 -16.16
C THR A 224 -3.91 4.06 -14.86
N ALA A 225 -3.60 4.97 -13.95
CA ALA A 225 -4.44 5.29 -12.79
C ALA A 225 -5.56 6.25 -13.24
N ARG A 226 -6.80 5.97 -12.81
CA ARG A 226 -7.99 6.75 -13.18
C ARG A 226 -8.85 7.01 -11.95
N ASP A 227 -9.57 8.13 -11.96
CA ASP A 227 -10.58 8.44 -10.97
C ASP A 227 -11.89 7.64 -11.19
N ALA A 228 -12.88 7.88 -10.35
CA ALA A 228 -14.18 7.22 -10.43
C ALA A 228 -14.96 7.54 -11.72
N ALA A 229 -14.66 8.66 -12.39
CA ALA A 229 -15.23 9.04 -13.67
C ALA A 229 -14.50 8.38 -14.87
N GLY A 230 -13.41 7.63 -14.60
CA GLY A 230 -12.57 7.02 -15.63
C GLY A 230 -11.55 7.97 -16.25
N THR A 231 -11.39 9.19 -15.71
CA THR A 231 -10.41 10.18 -16.17
C THR A 231 -9.03 9.84 -15.60
N PRO A 232 -7.95 9.87 -16.39
CA PRO A 232 -6.60 9.69 -15.85
C PRO A 232 -6.29 10.75 -14.78
N VAL A 233 -5.82 10.31 -13.62
CA VAL A 233 -5.38 11.22 -12.56
C VAL A 233 -4.05 11.89 -12.97
N PRO A 234 -3.72 13.10 -12.44
CA PRO A 234 -2.54 13.85 -12.86
C PRO A 234 -1.23 13.08 -12.68
N ARG A 235 -1.09 12.36 -11.55
CA ARG A 235 0.07 11.49 -11.31
C ARG A 235 -0.21 10.10 -11.85
N GLN A 236 0.70 9.60 -12.69
CA GLN A 236 0.67 8.25 -13.21
C GLN A 236 1.86 7.45 -12.67
N PRO A 237 1.69 6.15 -12.38
CA PRO A 237 2.81 5.27 -12.06
C PRO A 237 3.71 5.08 -13.30
N LEU A 238 4.99 4.78 -13.07
CA LEU A 238 5.88 4.30 -14.13
C LEU A 238 5.31 3.00 -14.71
N ARG A 239 5.03 2.98 -16.01
CA ARG A 239 4.55 1.79 -16.71
C ARG A 239 5.74 0.93 -17.11
N VAL A 240 5.75 -0.33 -16.68
CA VAL A 240 6.90 -1.23 -16.87
C VAL A 240 6.48 -2.50 -17.60
N LEU A 241 7.14 -2.76 -18.71
CA LEU A 241 7.00 -3.99 -19.49
C LEU A 241 8.21 -4.89 -19.24
N VAL A 242 7.96 -6.15 -18.85
CA VAL A 242 9.02 -7.13 -18.56
C VAL A 242 8.95 -8.30 -19.53
N GLY A 243 10.10 -8.66 -20.10
CA GLY A 243 10.26 -9.81 -21.01
C GLY A 243 10.91 -9.44 -22.34
N LEU A 244 11.28 -10.46 -23.11
CA LEU A 244 12.12 -10.29 -24.29
C LEU A 244 11.36 -9.83 -25.55
N ARG A 245 10.05 -10.12 -25.63
CA ARG A 245 9.23 -9.79 -26.80
C ARG A 245 8.89 -8.29 -26.80
N HIS A 246 8.87 -7.69 -27.98
CA HIS A 246 8.40 -6.32 -28.13
C HIS A 246 6.88 -6.23 -27.97
N PRO A 247 6.35 -5.11 -27.49
CA PRO A 247 4.92 -4.82 -27.58
C PRO A 247 4.50 -4.73 -29.05
N ARG A 248 3.20 -4.80 -29.32
CA ARG A 248 2.70 -4.58 -30.70
C ARG A 248 2.91 -3.12 -31.08
N PRO A 249 3.35 -2.83 -32.33
CA PRO A 249 3.42 -1.45 -32.81
C PRO A 249 2.08 -0.72 -32.62
N GLY A 250 2.13 0.50 -32.05
CA GLY A 250 0.96 1.33 -31.79
C GLY A 250 0.08 0.88 -30.63
N SER A 251 0.49 -0.14 -29.85
CA SER A 251 -0.22 -0.52 -28.61
C SER A 251 0.06 0.46 -27.47
N HIS A 252 -0.74 0.39 -26.38
CA HIS A 252 -0.59 1.28 -25.22
C HIS A 252 0.79 1.19 -24.55
N LEU A 253 1.47 0.04 -24.67
CA LEU A 253 2.79 -0.19 -24.09
C LEU A 253 3.93 -0.03 -25.10
N ASP A 254 3.62 0.34 -26.33
CA ASP A 254 4.60 0.79 -27.35
C ASP A 254 4.69 2.33 -27.34
N ALA A 255 5.11 2.89 -26.22
CA ALA A 255 5.15 4.32 -25.99
C ALA A 255 6.45 4.72 -25.27
N PRO A 256 6.98 5.95 -25.51
CA PRO A 256 8.29 6.36 -25.00
C PRO A 256 8.38 6.49 -23.48
N ASP A 257 7.24 6.62 -22.79
CA ASP A 257 7.13 6.68 -21.33
C ASP A 257 6.96 5.29 -20.68
N VAL A 258 7.07 4.21 -21.45
CA VAL A 258 7.06 2.82 -20.96
C VAL A 258 8.51 2.34 -20.82
N LEU A 259 8.86 1.89 -19.62
CA LEU A 259 10.15 1.24 -19.38
C LEU A 259 10.05 -0.23 -19.80
N HIS A 260 10.73 -0.61 -20.88
CA HIS A 260 10.83 -2.00 -21.30
C HIS A 260 12.11 -2.63 -20.74
N LEU A 261 11.97 -3.54 -19.78
CA LEU A 261 13.05 -4.33 -19.20
C LEU A 261 13.11 -5.69 -19.90
N ARG A 262 14.16 -5.89 -20.69
CA ARG A 262 14.34 -7.09 -21.52
C ARG A 262 14.99 -8.22 -20.73
N THR A 263 14.34 -8.67 -19.69
CA THR A 263 14.79 -9.74 -18.80
C THR A 263 13.62 -10.60 -18.36
N HIS A 264 13.89 -11.77 -17.81
CA HIS A 264 12.93 -12.60 -17.07
C HIS A 264 13.32 -12.71 -15.58
N ASP A 265 14.43 -12.10 -15.18
CA ASP A 265 14.94 -12.14 -13.81
C ASP A 265 14.27 -11.05 -12.96
N PRO A 266 13.52 -11.42 -11.89
CA PRO A 266 12.90 -10.48 -10.98
C PRO A 266 13.90 -9.56 -10.26
N ASP A 267 15.11 -10.03 -9.95
CA ASP A 267 16.12 -9.23 -9.26
C ASP A 267 16.67 -8.12 -10.16
N GLU A 268 16.92 -8.41 -11.43
CA GLU A 268 17.28 -7.37 -12.42
C GLU A 268 16.17 -6.32 -12.57
N VAL A 269 14.89 -6.75 -12.60
CA VAL A 269 13.75 -5.84 -12.65
C VAL A 269 13.73 -4.92 -11.44
N LEU A 270 13.82 -5.48 -10.23
CA LEU A 270 13.76 -4.72 -8.99
C LEU A 270 14.97 -3.80 -8.82
N ALA A 271 16.17 -4.23 -9.17
CA ALA A 271 17.38 -3.40 -9.16
C ALA A 271 17.25 -2.19 -10.10
N ALA A 272 16.75 -2.41 -11.34
CA ALA A 272 16.54 -1.34 -12.32
C ALA A 272 15.48 -0.32 -11.86
N LEU A 273 14.45 -0.76 -11.13
CA LEU A 273 13.41 0.10 -10.57
C LEU A 273 13.92 0.85 -9.34
N HIS A 274 14.62 0.17 -8.43
CA HIS A 274 15.21 0.80 -7.24
C HIS A 274 16.21 1.90 -7.59
N ALA A 275 17.06 1.69 -8.60
CA ALA A 275 17.99 2.70 -9.12
C ALA A 275 17.28 3.96 -9.67
N ARG A 276 15.98 3.90 -9.93
CA ARG A 276 15.12 5.04 -10.34
C ARG A 276 14.34 5.67 -9.20
N GLY A 277 14.59 5.24 -7.95
CA GLY A 277 13.91 5.74 -6.76
C GLY A 277 12.51 5.13 -6.55
N VAL A 278 12.16 4.06 -7.26
CA VAL A 278 10.93 3.30 -7.03
C VAL A 278 11.04 2.55 -5.70
N VAL A 279 10.05 2.69 -4.84
CA VAL A 279 9.99 1.99 -3.54
C VAL A 279 8.76 1.08 -3.41
N ASP A 280 7.71 1.32 -4.20
CA ASP A 280 6.47 0.52 -4.17
C ASP A 280 6.05 0.11 -5.60
N VAL A 281 5.96 -1.21 -5.84
CA VAL A 281 5.67 -1.83 -7.12
C VAL A 281 4.35 -2.57 -7.07
N LEU A 282 3.44 -2.26 -7.99
CA LEU A 282 2.26 -3.06 -8.26
C LEU A 282 2.54 -4.02 -9.42
N LEU A 283 2.65 -5.31 -9.10
CA LEU A 283 2.80 -6.37 -10.09
C LEU A 283 1.40 -6.82 -10.54
N GLU A 284 1.03 -6.44 -11.75
CA GLU A 284 -0.19 -6.89 -12.45
C GLU A 284 0.13 -7.89 -13.57
N GLY A 285 1.28 -8.54 -13.45
CA GLY A 285 1.77 -9.48 -14.43
C GLY A 285 0.85 -10.70 -14.59
N GLY A 286 0.86 -11.27 -15.79
CA GLY A 286 0.22 -12.55 -16.05
C GLY A 286 0.84 -13.68 -15.22
N PRO A 287 0.23 -14.88 -15.26
CA PRO A 287 0.58 -16.01 -14.37
C PRO A 287 2.07 -16.37 -14.34
N ARG A 288 2.77 -16.28 -15.49
CA ARG A 288 4.20 -16.64 -15.59
C ARG A 288 5.11 -15.64 -14.89
N LEU A 289 4.85 -14.33 -15.04
CA LEU A 289 5.65 -13.30 -14.39
C LEU A 289 5.45 -13.36 -12.87
N ALA A 290 4.19 -13.52 -12.43
CA ALA A 290 3.88 -13.72 -11.02
C ALA A 290 4.57 -14.96 -10.44
N GLY A 291 4.57 -16.08 -11.19
CA GLY A 291 5.28 -17.30 -10.81
C GLY A 291 6.78 -17.09 -10.62
N ALA A 292 7.44 -16.38 -11.55
CA ALA A 292 8.86 -16.04 -11.43
C ALA A 292 9.17 -15.19 -10.19
N PHE A 293 8.35 -14.16 -9.91
CA PHE A 293 8.51 -13.33 -8.71
C PHE A 293 8.29 -14.11 -7.41
N LEU A 294 7.29 -15.01 -7.38
CA LEU A 294 7.05 -15.87 -6.22
C LEU A 294 8.15 -16.89 -6.02
N ALA A 295 8.62 -17.54 -7.09
CA ALA A 295 9.73 -18.50 -7.02
C ALA A 295 11.02 -17.86 -6.52
N ALA A 296 11.28 -16.61 -6.90
CA ALA A 296 12.41 -15.83 -6.42
C ALA A 296 12.23 -15.26 -4.99
N GLY A 297 11.04 -15.40 -4.37
CA GLY A 297 10.73 -14.78 -3.08
C GLY A 297 10.69 -13.24 -3.14
N ARG A 298 10.20 -12.70 -4.24
CA ARG A 298 10.16 -11.25 -4.49
C ARG A 298 8.73 -10.69 -4.51
N VAL A 299 7.79 -11.37 -3.89
CA VAL A 299 6.43 -10.87 -3.61
C VAL A 299 6.32 -10.64 -2.11
N ASP A 300 5.97 -9.43 -1.70
CA ASP A 300 5.86 -9.02 -0.29
C ASP A 300 4.39 -8.93 0.17
N ARG A 301 3.46 -8.79 -0.78
CA ARG A 301 2.02 -8.74 -0.51
C ARG A 301 1.25 -9.31 -1.68
N VAL A 302 0.14 -9.97 -1.39
CA VAL A 302 -0.78 -10.54 -2.38
C VAL A 302 -2.14 -9.90 -2.20
N LEU A 303 -2.70 -9.34 -3.29
CA LEU A 303 -4.07 -8.84 -3.36
C LEU A 303 -4.85 -9.68 -4.37
N ALA A 304 -5.58 -10.66 -3.88
CA ALA A 304 -6.41 -11.51 -4.72
C ALA A 304 -7.82 -10.92 -4.83
N HIS A 305 -8.22 -10.54 -6.03
CA HIS A 305 -9.57 -10.11 -6.35
C HIS A 305 -10.31 -11.30 -6.95
N LEU A 306 -11.22 -11.90 -6.18
CA LEU A 306 -11.93 -13.14 -6.55
C LEU A 306 -13.38 -12.83 -6.89
N ALA A 307 -13.75 -13.04 -8.14
CA ALA A 307 -15.13 -12.94 -8.57
C ALA A 307 -15.90 -14.21 -8.14
N PRO A 308 -17.15 -14.11 -7.65
CA PRO A 308 -18.01 -15.25 -7.34
C PRO A 308 -18.57 -15.90 -8.63
N ALA A 309 -17.66 -16.35 -9.48
CA ALA A 309 -17.93 -16.95 -10.78
C ALA A 309 -17.04 -18.18 -10.99
N LEU A 310 -17.44 -19.05 -11.93
CA LEU A 310 -16.71 -20.27 -12.29
C LEU A 310 -16.49 -20.29 -13.80
N LEU A 311 -15.29 -20.67 -14.24
CA LEU A 311 -14.94 -20.85 -15.66
C LEU A 311 -14.67 -22.32 -16.02
N GLY A 312 -14.23 -23.13 -15.06
CA GLY A 312 -13.88 -24.54 -15.24
C GLY A 312 -12.60 -24.76 -16.03
N ALA A 313 -12.45 -24.11 -17.18
CA ALA A 313 -11.28 -24.20 -18.04
C ALA A 313 -10.64 -22.81 -18.27
N GLY A 314 -9.43 -22.79 -18.86
CA GLY A 314 -8.66 -21.58 -19.09
C GLY A 314 -7.43 -21.47 -18.19
N PRO A 315 -6.58 -20.43 -18.38
CA PRO A 315 -5.36 -20.27 -17.61
C PRO A 315 -5.64 -20.00 -16.13
N ALA A 316 -4.85 -20.64 -15.26
CA ALA A 316 -4.84 -20.33 -13.83
C ALA A 316 -4.28 -18.93 -13.58
N ALA A 317 -4.65 -18.31 -12.46
CA ALA A 317 -4.14 -17.01 -12.05
C ALA A 317 -2.63 -17.01 -11.74
N LEU A 318 -2.09 -18.16 -11.40
CA LEU A 318 -0.67 -18.40 -11.15
C LEU A 318 -0.18 -19.59 -11.98
N ALA A 319 0.93 -19.40 -12.68
CA ALA A 319 1.66 -20.48 -13.34
C ALA A 319 2.73 -21.07 -12.38
N ASP A 320 3.72 -21.77 -12.94
CA ASP A 320 4.80 -22.35 -12.15
C ASP A 320 5.48 -21.30 -11.25
N ALA A 321 5.43 -21.57 -9.95
CA ALA A 321 6.08 -20.77 -8.90
C ALA A 321 7.15 -21.60 -8.15
N GLY A 322 7.65 -22.67 -8.76
CA GLY A 322 8.67 -23.55 -8.20
C GLY A 322 8.15 -24.43 -7.06
N VAL A 323 6.84 -24.68 -6.99
CA VAL A 323 6.21 -25.60 -6.02
C VAL A 323 6.05 -26.98 -6.66
N GLY A 324 6.89 -27.91 -6.26
CA GLY A 324 6.89 -29.27 -6.83
C GLY A 324 6.00 -30.26 -6.10
N THR A 325 5.81 -30.06 -4.80
CA THR A 325 5.03 -30.95 -3.95
C THR A 325 4.14 -30.16 -2.99
N ILE A 326 3.15 -30.81 -2.39
CA ILE A 326 2.28 -30.16 -1.38
C ILE A 326 3.07 -29.70 -0.14
N ALA A 327 4.21 -30.32 0.15
CA ALA A 327 5.09 -29.90 1.23
C ALA A 327 5.77 -28.55 0.95
N ASP A 328 5.93 -28.19 -0.32
CA ASP A 328 6.55 -26.94 -0.76
C ASP A 328 5.53 -25.81 -0.93
N ILE A 329 4.28 -26.00 -0.56
CA ILE A 329 3.21 -25.02 -0.73
C ILE A 329 3.59 -23.65 -0.15
N LEU A 330 3.37 -22.59 -0.92
CA LEU A 330 3.56 -21.21 -0.47
C LEU A 330 2.35 -20.80 0.38
N ARG A 331 2.54 -20.71 1.70
CA ARG A 331 1.47 -20.30 2.62
C ARG A 331 1.44 -18.80 2.73
N LEU A 332 0.23 -18.24 2.81
CA LEU A 332 -0.02 -16.83 3.03
C LEU A 332 -0.69 -16.62 4.39
N GLN A 333 -0.36 -15.52 5.04
CA GLN A 333 -1.06 -15.03 6.23
C GLN A 333 -2.08 -13.99 5.77
N VAL A 334 -3.36 -14.26 5.97
CA VAL A 334 -4.43 -13.35 5.58
C VAL A 334 -4.48 -12.18 6.57
N ALA A 335 -4.33 -10.97 6.05
CA ALA A 335 -4.44 -9.73 6.81
C ALA A 335 -5.89 -9.23 6.84
N SER A 336 -6.61 -9.30 5.70
CA SER A 336 -8.03 -8.96 5.63
C SER A 336 -8.74 -9.69 4.50
N VAL A 337 -10.07 -9.81 4.64
CA VAL A 337 -10.99 -10.25 3.58
C VAL A 337 -12.14 -9.25 3.54
N GLU A 338 -12.39 -8.70 2.37
CA GLU A 338 -13.41 -7.67 2.16
C GLU A 338 -14.32 -8.04 0.99
N LEU A 339 -15.61 -7.65 1.07
CA LEU A 339 -16.53 -7.66 -0.06
C LEU A 339 -16.49 -6.27 -0.74
N VAL A 340 -16.14 -6.24 -2.01
CA VAL A 340 -16.01 -5.01 -2.81
C VAL A 340 -16.92 -5.12 -4.04
N GLY A 341 -18.13 -4.58 -3.94
CA GLY A 341 -19.11 -4.64 -5.01
C GLY A 341 -19.53 -6.05 -5.43
N GLY A 342 -19.46 -7.01 -4.50
CA GLY A 342 -19.79 -8.40 -4.75
C GLY A 342 -18.58 -9.31 -4.99
N ASP A 343 -17.41 -8.77 -5.30
CA ASP A 343 -16.16 -9.52 -5.38
C ASP A 343 -15.51 -9.67 -4.00
N LEU A 344 -14.82 -10.78 -3.77
CA LEU A 344 -13.96 -10.97 -2.59
C LEU A 344 -12.57 -10.39 -2.87
N VAL A 345 -12.09 -9.54 -1.98
CA VAL A 345 -10.70 -9.08 -2.00
C VAL A 345 -9.98 -9.63 -0.78
N VAL A 346 -9.01 -10.49 -1.02
CA VAL A 346 -8.14 -11.06 0.01
C VAL A 346 -6.81 -10.34 -0.02
N ASP A 347 -6.45 -9.72 1.11
CA ASP A 347 -5.14 -9.14 1.37
C ASP A 347 -4.33 -10.10 2.23
N ALA A 348 -3.16 -10.48 1.76
CA ALA A 348 -2.33 -11.45 2.45
C ALA A 348 -0.84 -11.15 2.26
N VAL A 349 -0.02 -11.61 3.19
CA VAL A 349 1.44 -11.55 3.10
C VAL A 349 2.01 -12.96 3.01
N PRO A 350 3.13 -13.18 2.29
CA PRO A 350 3.83 -14.46 2.31
C PRO A 350 4.19 -14.83 3.75
N GLY A 351 3.92 -16.07 4.12
CA GLY A 351 4.37 -16.64 5.39
C GLY A 351 5.91 -16.72 5.46
N PRO A 352 6.48 -17.09 6.61
CA PRO A 352 7.92 -17.25 6.77
C PRO A 352 8.49 -18.19 5.71
N ALA A 353 9.75 -17.90 5.30
CA ALA A 353 10.42 -18.62 4.22
C ALA A 353 10.40 -20.14 4.41
N ARG A 354 10.45 -20.88 3.28
CA ARG A 354 10.47 -22.34 3.20
C ARG A 354 11.38 -22.96 4.27
N GLY A 355 10.81 -23.82 5.12
CA GLY A 355 11.52 -24.52 6.20
C GLY A 355 11.17 -24.12 7.63
N ALA A 356 10.52 -22.99 7.86
CA ALA A 356 9.94 -22.64 9.15
C ALA A 356 8.48 -23.13 9.20
N VAL A 357 8.25 -24.30 9.73
CA VAL A 357 6.90 -24.83 9.97
C VAL A 357 6.42 -24.22 11.29
N ASP A 358 5.77 -23.06 11.23
CA ASP A 358 4.86 -22.68 12.31
C ASP A 358 3.56 -23.46 12.10
N PRO A 359 3.12 -24.26 13.05
CA PRO A 359 1.83 -24.91 12.96
C PRO A 359 0.78 -23.80 12.93
N VAL A 360 0.03 -23.71 11.82
CA VAL A 360 -1.18 -22.90 11.75
C VAL A 360 -2.08 -23.36 12.88
N ALA A 361 -2.25 -22.53 13.91
CA ALA A 361 -3.23 -22.82 14.95
C ALA A 361 -4.58 -23.05 14.25
N PRO A 362 -5.32 -24.12 14.59
CA PRO A 362 -6.61 -24.39 13.96
C PRO A 362 -7.49 -23.16 14.16
N TRP A 363 -8.13 -22.73 13.06
CA TRP A 363 -9.11 -21.63 13.07
C TRP A 363 -10.16 -21.90 14.15
N SER A 364 -10.22 -21.05 15.20
CA SER A 364 -11.23 -21.18 16.25
C SER A 364 -12.47 -20.41 15.81
N ALA A 365 -13.64 -21.01 15.91
CA ALA A 365 -14.92 -20.42 15.58
C ALA A 365 -15.23 -19.12 16.35
N ASP A 366 -14.52 -18.86 17.44
CA ASP A 366 -14.62 -17.65 18.25
C ASP A 366 -14.08 -16.36 17.57
N GLN A 367 -13.40 -16.49 16.42
CA GLN A 367 -12.91 -15.36 15.64
C GLN A 367 -13.87 -14.94 14.52
N ALA A 368 -14.97 -15.64 14.32
CA ALA A 368 -16.03 -15.23 13.44
C ALA A 368 -16.90 -14.17 14.14
N GLY A 369 -16.77 -12.91 13.77
CA GLY A 369 -17.74 -11.90 14.13
C GLY A 369 -19.15 -12.32 13.68
N PRO A 370 -20.23 -11.79 14.27
CA PRO A 370 -21.60 -12.22 13.98
C PRO A 370 -21.87 -12.10 12.47
N VAL A 371 -22.26 -13.22 11.87
CA VAL A 371 -22.78 -13.27 10.50
C VAL A 371 -24.02 -12.38 10.45
N PRO A 372 -24.09 -11.36 9.57
CA PRO A 372 -25.29 -10.56 9.45
C PRO A 372 -26.49 -11.47 9.08
N ALA A 373 -27.57 -11.35 9.84
CA ALA A 373 -28.80 -12.13 9.62
C ALA A 373 -29.27 -11.92 8.18
N VAL A 374 -29.47 -13.01 7.45
CA VAL A 374 -30.14 -13.00 6.15
C VAL A 374 -31.57 -12.52 6.39
N VAL A 375 -31.93 -11.35 5.89
CA VAL A 375 -33.29 -10.85 5.88
C VAL A 375 -34.07 -11.72 4.88
N ASP A 376 -34.89 -12.60 5.43
CA ASP A 376 -35.80 -13.48 4.66
C ASP A 376 -36.83 -12.61 3.94
N GLY A 377 -36.59 -12.34 2.67
CA GLY A 377 -37.53 -11.65 1.78
C GLY A 377 -38.69 -12.59 1.43
N GLY A 378 -39.78 -12.53 2.21
CA GLY A 378 -40.97 -13.33 2.03
C GLY A 378 -41.52 -13.24 0.60
N LEU A 379 -41.36 -14.29 -0.18
CA LEU A 379 -42.06 -14.51 -1.44
C LEU A 379 -43.51 -14.88 -1.13
N GLY A 380 -44.39 -13.86 -1.21
CA GLY A 380 -45.86 -14.06 -1.12
C GLY A 380 -46.34 -15.02 -2.18
N ARG A 381 -46.76 -16.22 -1.76
CA ARG A 381 -47.53 -17.14 -2.59
C ARG A 381 -48.90 -16.51 -2.92
N LYS A 382 -49.06 -16.01 -4.15
CA LYS A 382 -50.42 -15.78 -4.72
C LYS A 382 -51.03 -17.11 -5.12
N GLY A 383 -52.09 -17.51 -4.39
CA GLY A 383 -52.89 -18.67 -4.71
C GLY A 383 -53.60 -18.48 -6.05
N ARG A 384 -53.62 -19.53 -6.84
CA ARG A 384 -54.57 -19.70 -7.97
C ARG A 384 -55.85 -20.33 -7.43
N ARG A 385 -56.98 -19.75 -7.78
CA ARG A 385 -58.26 -20.44 -8.04
C ARG A 385 -58.52 -20.40 -9.54
#